data_3069ca63ec8c6f7f666f9750b925a1ab
#
_entry.id   3069ca63ec8c6f7f666f9750b925a1ab
#
_cell.length_a   1.000
_cell.length_b   1.000
_cell.length_c   1.000
_cell.angle_alpha   90.00
_cell.angle_beta   90.00
_cell.angle_gamma   90.00
#
_symmetry.space_group_name_H-M   'P 1'
#
loop_
_entity.id
_entity.type
_entity.pdbx_description
1 polymer ?
#
loop_
_entity_poly.entity_id
_entity_poly.type
_entity_poly.pdbx_seq_one_letter_code
_entity_poly.pdbx_strand_id
1 'polypeptide(L)'
;MTGSEIDTFTARLHHFTRRGLAAVDAETLADKLVLRDREADDRRLCLECSHLSRGSGWRCNQWQRAGLGAAGVPVDLARQLQRCDGFTDSIPQRTTP
;
A
#
# COMPACT_ATOMS: atom_id res chain seq x y z
N MET A 1 16.12 2.57 12.31
CA MET A 1 15.96 2.43 10.86
C MET A 1 17.24 2.82 10.14
N THR A 2 17.52 2.14 9.04
CA THR A 2 18.58 2.56 8.10
C THR A 2 18.13 3.79 7.31
N GLY A 3 19.08 4.46 6.61
CA GLY A 3 18.73 5.61 5.77
C GLY A 3 17.72 5.27 4.66
N SER A 4 17.86 4.09 4.02
CA SER A 4 16.92 3.68 2.98
C SER A 4 15.56 3.33 3.55
N GLU A 5 15.50 2.78 4.76
CA GLU A 5 14.22 2.53 5.45
C GLU A 5 13.51 3.83 5.79
N ILE A 6 14.24 4.85 6.22
CA ILE A 6 13.68 6.18 6.51
C ILE A 6 13.12 6.81 5.24
N ASP A 7 13.84 6.73 4.13
CA ASP A 7 13.38 7.27 2.85
C ASP A 7 12.09 6.57 2.38
N THR A 8 12.06 5.26 2.49
CA THR A 8 10.88 4.46 2.12
C THR A 8 9.70 4.77 3.04
N PHE A 9 9.95 4.87 4.35
CA PHE A 9 8.93 5.24 5.33
C PHE A 9 8.32 6.61 5.00
N THR A 10 9.15 7.60 4.74
CA THR A 10 8.71 8.95 4.40
C THR A 10 7.88 8.96 3.11
N ALA A 11 8.33 8.24 2.09
CA ALA A 11 7.59 8.13 0.83
C ALA A 11 6.21 7.51 1.03
N ARG A 12 6.11 6.45 1.84
CA ARG A 12 4.85 5.79 2.17
C ARG A 12 3.93 6.71 2.96
N LEU A 13 4.48 7.43 3.92
CA LEU A 13 3.74 8.40 4.74
C LEU A 13 3.07 9.44 3.86
N HIS A 14 3.82 10.05 2.94
CA HIS A 14 3.29 11.02 1.98
C HIS A 14 2.24 10.40 1.06
N HIS A 15 2.51 9.20 0.57
CA HIS A 15 1.62 8.50 -0.35
C HIS A 15 0.27 8.20 0.31
N PHE A 16 0.29 7.70 1.54
CA PHE A 16 -0.94 7.35 2.27
C PHE A 16 -1.73 8.58 2.66
N THR A 17 -1.07 9.66 3.07
CA THR A 17 -1.77 10.92 3.38
C THR A 17 -2.41 11.53 2.13
N ARG A 18 -1.76 11.45 0.98
CA ARG A 18 -2.35 11.89 -0.28
C ARG A 18 -3.55 11.03 -0.69
N ARG A 19 -3.59 9.77 -0.28
CA ARG A 19 -4.76 8.90 -0.49
C ARG A 19 -5.88 9.15 0.50
N GLY A 20 -5.69 10.08 1.43
CA GLY A 20 -6.73 10.55 2.34
C GLY A 20 -6.71 9.93 3.72
N LEU A 21 -5.65 9.20 4.08
CA LEU A 21 -5.50 8.71 5.45
C LEU A 21 -5.11 9.87 6.38
N ALA A 22 -5.61 9.82 7.62
CA ALA A 22 -5.12 10.69 8.67
C ALA A 22 -3.64 10.41 8.94
N ALA A 23 -2.89 11.43 9.37
CA ALA A 23 -1.45 11.31 9.61
C ALA A 23 -1.11 10.15 10.55
N VAL A 24 -1.88 9.99 11.62
CA VAL A 24 -1.71 8.90 12.61
C VAL A 24 -1.87 7.52 11.95
N ASP A 25 -2.88 7.36 11.10
CA ASP A 25 -3.13 6.09 10.42
C ASP A 25 -2.04 5.80 9.37
N ALA A 26 -1.63 6.82 8.63
CA ALA A 26 -0.56 6.70 7.64
C ALA A 26 0.75 6.27 8.31
N GLU A 27 1.08 6.86 9.46
CA GLU A 27 2.27 6.54 10.23
C GLU A 27 2.24 5.10 10.74
N THR A 28 1.11 4.67 11.29
CA THR A 28 0.93 3.30 11.80
C THR A 28 1.13 2.28 10.68
N LEU A 29 0.57 2.52 9.50
CA LEU A 29 0.73 1.62 8.37
C LEU A 29 2.16 1.64 7.83
N ALA A 30 2.79 2.81 7.77
CA ALA A 30 4.18 2.91 7.31
C ALA A 30 5.13 2.15 8.25
N ASP A 31 4.92 2.21 9.57
CA ASP A 31 5.66 1.43 10.55
C ASP A 31 5.49 -0.07 10.35
N LYS A 32 4.24 -0.50 10.13
CA LYS A 32 3.93 -1.91 9.86
C LYS A 32 4.68 -2.43 8.65
N LEU A 33 4.82 -1.60 7.63
CA LEU A 33 5.51 -1.98 6.39
C LEU A 33 7.02 -2.08 6.56
N VAL A 34 7.61 -1.35 7.49
CA VAL A 34 9.03 -1.52 7.84
C VAL A 34 9.27 -2.94 8.34
N LEU A 35 8.42 -3.42 9.24
CA LEU A 35 8.52 -4.79 9.76
C LEU A 35 8.30 -5.82 8.67
N ARG A 36 7.30 -5.60 7.82
CA ARG A 36 7.03 -6.49 6.68
C ARG A 36 8.27 -6.65 5.81
N ASP A 37 8.94 -5.54 5.49
CA ASP A 37 10.11 -5.55 4.62
C ASP A 37 11.29 -6.25 5.28
N ARG A 38 11.49 -6.06 6.59
CA ARG A 38 12.54 -6.72 7.35
C ARG A 38 12.35 -8.23 7.42
N GLU A 39 11.09 -8.68 7.44
CA GLU A 39 10.73 -10.09 7.48
C GLU A 39 10.68 -10.72 6.09
N ALA A 40 10.95 -9.96 5.04
CA ALA A 40 10.83 -10.38 3.64
C ALA A 40 9.43 -10.93 3.31
N ASP A 41 8.40 -10.40 3.94
CA ASP A 41 7.01 -10.76 3.70
C ASP A 41 6.57 -10.17 2.36
N ASP A 42 6.06 -11.01 1.46
CA ASP A 42 5.66 -10.58 0.11
C ASP A 42 4.23 -10.05 0.02
N ARG A 43 3.50 -10.02 1.14
CA ARG A 43 2.14 -9.48 1.16
C ARG A 43 2.17 -7.96 1.02
N ARG A 44 1.12 -7.42 0.41
CA ARG A 44 1.01 -5.99 0.10
C ARG A 44 -0.32 -5.44 0.53
N LEU A 45 -0.36 -4.11 0.77
CA LEU A 45 -1.61 -3.38 1.00
C LEU A 45 -2.16 -2.89 -0.34
N CYS A 46 -3.49 -2.84 -0.48
CA CYS A 46 -4.10 -2.15 -1.62
C CYS A 46 -3.65 -0.68 -1.69
N LEU A 47 -3.41 -0.06 -0.55
CA LEU A 47 -2.91 1.32 -0.47
C LEU A 47 -1.54 1.52 -1.12
N GLU A 48 -0.75 0.46 -1.29
CA GLU A 48 0.52 0.51 -2.01
C GLU A 48 0.36 0.33 -3.52
N CYS A 49 -0.82 -0.06 -3.98
CA CYS A 49 -1.05 -0.45 -5.37
C CYS A 49 -1.34 0.76 -6.25
N SER A 50 -0.72 0.81 -7.45
CA SER A 50 -0.96 1.86 -8.42
C SER A 50 -2.35 1.81 -9.04
N HIS A 51 -3.04 0.66 -8.96
CA HIS A 51 -4.39 0.48 -9.50
C HIS A 51 -5.49 0.94 -8.54
N LEU A 52 -5.15 1.32 -7.31
CA LEU A 52 -6.11 1.86 -6.38
C LEU A 52 -6.34 3.33 -6.67
N SER A 53 -7.60 3.70 -6.90
CA SER A 53 -8.01 5.08 -7.10
C SER A 53 -9.05 5.48 -6.06
N ARG A 54 -9.21 6.78 -5.84
CA ARG A 54 -10.16 7.33 -4.91
C ARG A 54 -11.17 8.22 -5.64
N GLY A 55 -12.46 7.94 -5.43
CA GLY A 55 -13.56 8.77 -5.90
C GLY A 55 -14.56 8.91 -4.75
N SER A 56 -15.75 8.35 -4.89
CA SER A 56 -16.72 8.21 -3.80
C SER A 56 -16.37 7.05 -2.85
N GLY A 57 -15.10 6.69 -2.78
CA GLY A 57 -14.52 5.57 -2.05
C GLY A 57 -13.33 5.04 -2.82
N TRP A 58 -12.62 4.09 -2.26
CA TRP A 58 -11.51 3.47 -2.98
C TRP A 58 -11.99 2.44 -3.98
N ARG A 59 -11.36 2.41 -5.15
CA ARG A 59 -11.68 1.49 -6.25
C ARG A 59 -10.40 0.88 -6.79
N CYS A 60 -10.46 -0.40 -7.14
CA CYS A 60 -9.37 -1.11 -7.79
C CYS A 60 -9.62 -1.20 -9.29
N ASN A 61 -8.74 -0.64 -10.12
CA ASN A 61 -8.86 -0.68 -11.58
C ASN A 61 -8.53 -2.06 -12.15
N GLN A 62 -7.99 -2.97 -11.34
CA GLN A 62 -7.66 -4.36 -11.71
C GLN A 62 -8.43 -5.35 -10.83
N TRP A 63 -9.64 -5.02 -10.46
CA TRP A 63 -10.43 -5.81 -9.51
C TRP A 63 -10.65 -7.25 -9.97
N GLN A 64 -10.75 -7.49 -11.28
CA GLN A 64 -10.93 -8.84 -11.84
C GLN A 64 -9.69 -9.71 -11.60
N ARG A 65 -8.49 -9.19 -11.86
CA ARG A 65 -7.22 -9.90 -11.60
C ARG A 65 -6.98 -10.08 -10.11
N ALA A 66 -7.43 -9.15 -9.31
CA ALA A 66 -7.32 -9.21 -7.85
C ALA A 66 -8.30 -10.21 -7.23
N GLY A 67 -9.24 -10.75 -8.01
CA GLY A 67 -10.21 -11.70 -7.50
C GLY A 67 -11.34 -11.06 -6.70
N LEU A 68 -11.54 -9.75 -6.85
CA LEU A 68 -12.63 -9.03 -6.18
C LEU A 68 -13.94 -9.21 -6.96
N GLY A 69 -15.07 -9.17 -6.24
CA GLY A 69 -16.39 -9.27 -6.87
C GLY A 69 -16.84 -7.99 -7.56
N ALA A 70 -16.21 -6.85 -7.25
CA ALA A 70 -16.50 -5.54 -7.81
C ALA A 70 -15.29 -4.62 -7.65
N ALA A 71 -15.33 -3.45 -8.30
CA ALA A 71 -14.23 -2.49 -8.26
C ALA A 71 -14.08 -1.79 -6.89
N GLY A 72 -15.15 -1.69 -6.10
CA GLY A 72 -15.11 -1.04 -4.79
C GLY A 72 -14.23 -1.80 -3.81
N VAL A 73 -13.36 -1.07 -3.09
CA VAL A 73 -12.45 -1.63 -2.09
C VAL A 73 -12.85 -1.12 -0.72
N PRO A 74 -13.33 -1.98 0.19
CA PRO A 74 -13.62 -1.57 1.56
C PRO A 74 -12.36 -1.06 2.26
N VAL A 75 -12.53 -0.12 3.19
CA VAL A 75 -11.43 0.47 3.97
C VAL A 75 -10.59 -0.62 4.65
N ASP A 76 -11.23 -1.59 5.27
CA ASP A 76 -10.53 -2.66 5.98
C ASP A 76 -9.67 -3.50 5.03
N LEU A 77 -10.18 -3.79 3.84
CA LEU A 77 -9.43 -4.54 2.84
C LEU A 77 -8.22 -3.76 2.33
N ALA A 78 -8.40 -2.45 2.12
CA ALA A 78 -7.31 -1.59 1.64
C ALA A 78 -6.13 -1.52 2.62
N ARG A 79 -6.39 -1.75 3.90
CA ARG A 79 -5.40 -1.67 4.98
C ARG A 79 -4.90 -3.05 5.42
N GLN A 80 -5.30 -4.11 4.75
CA GLN A 80 -4.94 -5.48 5.09
C GLN A 80 -3.82 -5.99 4.19
N LEU A 81 -2.78 -6.56 4.79
CA LEU A 81 -1.72 -7.22 4.04
C LEU A 81 -2.26 -8.47 3.35
N GLN A 82 -2.04 -8.58 2.05
CA GLN A 82 -2.54 -9.69 1.26
C GLN A 82 -1.67 -9.91 0.02
N ARG A 83 -1.77 -11.09 -0.56
CA ARG A 83 -1.20 -11.38 -1.88
C ARG A 83 -2.27 -11.11 -2.93
N CYS A 84 -1.92 -10.29 -3.92
CA CYS A 84 -2.86 -9.88 -4.96
C CYS A 84 -2.20 -10.02 -6.33
N ASP A 85 -2.81 -10.80 -7.22
CA ASP A 85 -2.28 -11.03 -8.57
C ASP A 85 -2.35 -9.79 -9.45
N GLY A 86 -3.19 -8.82 -9.10
CA GLY A 86 -3.32 -7.55 -9.81
C GLY A 86 -2.43 -6.44 -9.26
N PHE A 87 -1.61 -6.72 -8.25
CA PHE A 87 -0.82 -5.70 -7.57
C PHE A 87 0.29 -5.15 -8.47
N THR A 88 0.43 -3.82 -8.46
CA THR A 88 1.57 -3.11 -9.06
C THR A 88 1.99 -2.01 -8.09
N ASP A 89 3.25 -1.99 -7.72
CA ASP A 89 3.76 -1.04 -6.73
C ASP A 89 3.66 0.40 -7.26
N SER A 90 3.06 1.28 -6.48
CA SER A 90 2.95 2.71 -6.84
C SER A 90 4.19 3.50 -6.43
N ILE A 91 4.97 2.98 -5.48
CA ILE A 91 6.25 3.55 -5.08
C ILE A 91 7.33 2.60 -5.57
N PRO A 92 8.20 3.04 -6.52
CA PRO A 92 9.28 2.18 -7.01
C PRO A 92 10.13 1.71 -5.85
N GLN A 93 10.24 0.39 -5.70
CA GLN A 93 11.16 -0.19 -4.73
C GLN A 93 12.57 0.07 -5.24
N ARG A 94 13.37 0.76 -4.43
CA ARG A 94 14.80 0.85 -4.71
C ARG A 94 15.40 -0.53 -4.58
N THR A 95 15.65 -1.16 -5.71
CA THR A 95 16.58 -2.27 -5.73
C THR A 95 17.95 -1.71 -5.40
N THR A 96 18.37 -1.92 -4.19
CA THR A 96 19.76 -1.68 -3.85
C THR A 96 20.60 -2.69 -4.61
N PRO A 97 21.53 -2.26 -5.42
CA PRO A 97 22.50 -3.17 -5.99
C PRO A 97 23.32 -3.81 -4.88
#